data_f72546e318c33d449eb31e735a98b142
#
_entry.id   f72546e318c33d449eb31e735a98b142
#
_cell.length_a   1.000
_cell.length_b   1.000
_cell.length_c   1.000
_cell.angle_alpha   90.00
_cell.angle_beta   90.00
_cell.angle_gamma   90.00
#
_symmetry.space_group_name_H-M   'P 1'
#
loop_
_entity.id
_entity.type
_entity.pdbx_description
1 polymer ?
#
loop_
_entity_poly.entity_id
_entity_poly.type
_entity_poly.pdbx_seq_one_letter_code
_entity_poly.pdbx_strand_id
1 'polypeptide(L)'
;IADKATSMQITGPSRGSAGGSLVAYALGITQVDPIKYGLLFSRFLRSDATDYPDIDYDVSDPMVLKEALVKEWGEDNVVPISNWNTLQLRSLIKDIAKFYDIPYQEVNIVTKKMVFEAIGPAKKEHGIKAGVYDPTFEELMKYSTTLQEFLKKYPQVEKHVKTLRGQVRSCSRHA
;
A
#
# COMPACT_ATOMS: atom_id res chain seq x y z
N ILE A 1 -10.70 11.73 -19.40
CA ILE A 1 -9.77 10.58 -19.39
C ILE A 1 -10.56 9.28 -19.54
N ALA A 2 -11.56 9.02 -18.69
CA ALA A 2 -12.36 7.78 -18.75
C ALA A 2 -12.99 7.55 -20.14
N ASP A 3 -13.68 8.54 -20.72
CA ASP A 3 -14.28 8.45 -22.06
C ASP A 3 -13.24 8.13 -23.14
N LYS A 4 -12.07 8.78 -23.06
CA LYS A 4 -10.98 8.52 -23.99
C LYS A 4 -10.45 7.09 -23.85
N ALA A 5 -10.23 6.62 -22.65
CA ALA A 5 -9.76 5.26 -22.38
C ALA A 5 -10.77 4.22 -22.90
N THR A 6 -12.05 4.40 -22.60
CA THR A 6 -13.14 3.49 -23.02
C THR A 6 -13.31 3.44 -24.54
N SER A 7 -13.07 4.55 -25.24
CA SER A 7 -13.15 4.60 -26.71
C SER A 7 -11.97 3.91 -27.42
N MET A 8 -10.87 3.70 -26.74
CA MET A 8 -9.62 3.19 -27.33
C MET A 8 -9.29 1.75 -26.95
N GLN A 9 -9.76 1.28 -25.77
CA GLN A 9 -9.34 0.00 -25.21
C GLN A 9 -10.35 -0.55 -24.22
N ILE A 10 -10.15 -1.79 -23.79
CA ILE A 10 -10.92 -2.41 -22.72
C ILE A 10 -10.58 -1.74 -21.40
N THR A 11 -11.60 -1.37 -20.64
CA THR A 11 -11.49 -0.77 -19.31
C THR A 11 -12.20 -1.61 -18.27
N GLY A 12 -11.74 -1.56 -17.01
CA GLY A 12 -12.40 -2.22 -15.90
C GLY A 12 -13.73 -1.52 -15.55
N PRO A 13 -14.72 -2.29 -15.07
CA PRO A 13 -16.05 -1.75 -14.76
C PRO A 13 -16.04 -0.83 -13.53
N SER A 14 -15.18 -1.08 -12.58
CA SER A 14 -14.99 -0.25 -11.38
C SER A 14 -13.83 -0.78 -10.56
N ARG A 15 -13.11 0.10 -9.90
CA ARG A 15 -12.06 -0.23 -8.93
C ARG A 15 -12.15 0.70 -7.72
N GLY A 16 -11.70 0.21 -6.57
CA GLY A 16 -11.62 0.99 -5.34
C GLY A 16 -12.96 1.48 -4.81
N SER A 17 -12.93 2.58 -4.08
CA SER A 17 -14.11 3.16 -3.43
C SER A 17 -15.03 3.94 -4.38
N ALA A 18 -14.55 4.33 -5.55
CA ALA A 18 -15.30 5.10 -6.55
C ALA A 18 -16.58 4.40 -7.03
N GLY A 19 -16.65 3.05 -6.94
CA GLY A 19 -17.86 2.28 -7.22
C GLY A 19 -19.06 2.66 -6.33
N GLY A 20 -18.87 3.29 -5.18
CA GLY A 20 -19.93 3.83 -4.32
C GLY A 20 -20.48 5.19 -4.74
N SER A 21 -19.92 5.81 -5.79
CA SER A 21 -20.33 7.14 -6.24
C SER A 21 -21.33 7.08 -7.39
N LEU A 22 -22.57 7.57 -7.15
CA LEU A 22 -23.57 7.71 -8.20
C LEU A 22 -23.15 8.73 -9.27
N VAL A 23 -22.41 9.77 -8.88
CA VAL A 23 -21.87 10.76 -9.82
C VAL A 23 -20.83 10.12 -10.74
N ALA A 24 -19.92 9.31 -10.21
CA ALA A 24 -18.95 8.58 -11.03
C ALA A 24 -19.62 7.60 -12.00
N TYR A 25 -20.70 6.95 -11.58
CA TYR A 25 -21.53 6.11 -12.44
C TYR A 25 -22.23 6.91 -13.55
N ALA A 26 -22.89 8.02 -13.20
CA ALA A 26 -23.58 8.88 -14.17
C ALA A 26 -22.63 9.52 -15.20
N LEU A 27 -21.39 9.77 -14.82
CA LEU A 27 -20.32 10.27 -15.71
C LEU A 27 -19.62 9.16 -16.52
N GLY A 28 -20.01 7.89 -16.37
CA GLY A 28 -19.38 6.78 -17.06
C GLY A 28 -17.96 6.42 -16.58
N ILE A 29 -17.53 6.98 -15.44
CA ILE A 29 -16.24 6.65 -14.83
C ILE A 29 -16.28 5.23 -14.25
N THR A 30 -17.41 4.85 -13.66
CA THR A 30 -17.68 3.49 -13.23
C THR A 30 -18.88 2.92 -13.98
N GLN A 31 -18.92 1.60 -14.17
CA GLN A 31 -20.03 0.88 -14.84
C GLN A 31 -20.88 0.10 -13.83
N VAL A 32 -20.62 0.27 -12.54
CA VAL A 32 -21.34 -0.38 -11.45
C VAL A 32 -22.34 0.60 -10.85
N ASP A 33 -23.62 0.28 -10.94
CA ASP A 33 -24.69 1.07 -10.34
C ASP A 33 -24.68 0.92 -8.80
N PRO A 34 -24.29 1.97 -8.05
CA PRO A 34 -24.18 1.88 -6.60
C PRO A 34 -25.52 1.67 -5.90
N ILE A 35 -26.64 2.11 -6.48
CA ILE A 35 -27.97 1.95 -5.92
C ILE A 35 -28.40 0.49 -6.05
N LYS A 36 -28.25 -0.08 -7.25
CA LYS A 36 -28.59 -1.48 -7.53
C LYS A 36 -27.85 -2.45 -6.62
N TYR A 37 -26.58 -2.18 -6.31
CA TYR A 37 -25.73 -3.05 -5.48
C TYR A 37 -25.65 -2.62 -4.01
N GLY A 38 -26.39 -1.60 -3.59
CA GLY A 38 -26.42 -1.13 -2.21
C GLY A 38 -25.06 -0.64 -1.70
N LEU A 39 -24.24 -0.02 -2.56
CA LEU A 39 -22.92 0.45 -2.20
C LEU A 39 -23.01 1.75 -1.42
N LEU A 40 -22.19 1.87 -0.37
CA LEU A 40 -22.23 3.03 0.53
C LEU A 40 -21.33 4.17 0.01
N PHE A 41 -21.94 5.32 -0.28
CA PHE A 41 -21.21 6.54 -0.66
C PHE A 41 -20.18 6.99 0.39
N SER A 42 -20.46 6.78 1.67
CA SER A 42 -19.54 7.13 2.77
C SER A 42 -18.20 6.39 2.74
N ARG A 43 -18.09 5.31 1.97
CA ARG A 43 -16.81 4.62 1.71
C ARG A 43 -15.98 5.31 0.62
N PHE A 44 -16.62 6.04 -0.27
CA PHE A 44 -15.96 6.83 -1.30
C PHE A 44 -15.57 8.22 -0.77
N LEU A 45 -16.52 8.92 -0.12
CA LEU A 45 -16.28 10.24 0.42
C LEU A 45 -17.02 10.39 1.76
N ARG A 46 -16.28 10.67 2.80
CA ARG A 46 -16.83 10.96 4.14
C ARG A 46 -17.19 12.43 4.24
N SER A 47 -18.19 12.76 5.04
CA SER A 47 -18.62 14.14 5.28
C SER A 47 -17.57 15.02 5.97
N ASP A 48 -16.61 14.40 6.66
CA ASP A 48 -15.50 15.04 7.36
C ASP A 48 -14.16 14.93 6.55
N ALA A 49 -14.22 14.53 5.29
CA ALA A 49 -13.03 14.42 4.46
C ALA A 49 -12.46 15.80 4.13
N THR A 50 -11.15 15.96 4.31
CA THR A 50 -10.38 17.17 3.97
C THR A 50 -9.68 17.02 2.62
N ASP A 51 -9.51 15.80 2.16
CA ASP A 51 -8.82 15.49 0.91
C ASP A 51 -9.80 15.20 -0.22
N TYR A 52 -9.37 15.37 -1.46
CA TYR A 52 -10.13 14.97 -2.64
C TYR A 52 -10.28 13.44 -2.68
N PRO A 53 -11.41 12.94 -3.21
CA PRO A 53 -11.60 11.51 -3.38
C PRO A 53 -10.63 10.94 -4.42
N ASP A 54 -10.16 9.73 -4.17
CA ASP A 54 -9.28 8.98 -5.05
C ASP A 54 -10.11 8.13 -6.02
N ILE A 55 -9.78 8.14 -7.31
CA ILE A 55 -10.47 7.37 -8.33
C ILE A 55 -9.46 6.48 -9.06
N ASP A 56 -9.53 5.20 -8.77
CA ASP A 56 -8.79 4.18 -9.48
C ASP A 56 -9.50 3.79 -10.80
N TYR A 57 -8.75 3.69 -11.88
CA TYR A 57 -9.29 3.35 -13.19
C TYR A 57 -8.40 2.33 -13.90
N ASP A 58 -8.96 1.15 -14.17
CA ASP A 58 -8.23 0.06 -14.82
C ASP A 58 -8.34 0.17 -16.34
N VAL A 59 -7.21 0.07 -17.02
CA VAL A 59 -7.10 0.06 -18.49
C VAL A 59 -6.25 -1.14 -18.94
N SER A 60 -6.54 -1.70 -20.11
CA SER A 60 -5.79 -2.85 -20.61
C SER A 60 -4.36 -2.51 -20.99
N ASP A 61 -4.10 -1.29 -21.48
CA ASP A 61 -2.76 -0.80 -21.81
C ASP A 61 -2.59 0.68 -21.39
N PRO A 62 -1.92 0.94 -20.27
CA PRO A 62 -1.66 2.31 -19.80
C PRO A 62 -0.81 3.14 -20.77
N MET A 63 0.02 2.51 -21.62
CA MET A 63 0.89 3.24 -22.53
C MET A 63 0.11 3.86 -23.68
N VAL A 64 -0.87 3.14 -24.21
CA VAL A 64 -1.79 3.64 -25.26
C VAL A 64 -2.55 4.86 -24.75
N LEU A 65 -3.04 4.80 -23.51
CA LEU A 65 -3.73 5.94 -22.89
C LEU A 65 -2.77 7.12 -22.69
N LYS A 66 -1.56 6.88 -22.18
CA LYS A 66 -0.54 7.91 -21.99
C LYS A 66 -0.21 8.63 -23.29
N GLU A 67 0.04 7.89 -24.38
CA GLU A 67 0.34 8.48 -25.70
C GLU A 67 -0.79 9.36 -26.21
N ALA A 68 -2.04 8.94 -25.99
CA ALA A 68 -3.20 9.74 -26.38
C ALA A 68 -3.33 11.02 -25.56
N LEU A 69 -2.99 10.97 -24.25
CA LEU A 69 -2.98 12.14 -23.38
C LEU A 69 -1.83 13.09 -23.73
N VAL A 70 -0.65 12.57 -24.06
CA VAL A 70 0.50 13.37 -24.53
C VAL A 70 0.17 14.12 -25.81
N LYS A 71 -0.52 13.47 -26.75
CA LYS A 71 -0.96 14.14 -27.99
C LYS A 71 -1.93 15.29 -27.74
N GLU A 72 -2.75 15.20 -26.69
CA GLU A 72 -3.75 16.22 -26.36
C GLU A 72 -3.18 17.36 -25.53
N TRP A 73 -2.33 17.04 -24.54
CA TRP A 73 -1.90 18.02 -23.53
C TRP A 73 -0.40 18.35 -23.58
N GLY A 74 0.36 17.69 -24.45
CA GLY A 74 1.81 17.87 -24.57
C GLY A 74 2.60 16.99 -23.59
N GLU A 75 3.84 16.72 -23.96
CA GLU A 75 4.73 15.81 -23.24
C GLU A 75 5.07 16.32 -21.81
N ASP A 76 5.25 17.63 -21.67
CA ASP A 76 5.59 18.26 -20.40
C ASP A 76 4.45 18.22 -19.36
N ASN A 77 3.21 17.99 -19.81
CA ASN A 77 2.02 17.96 -18.96
C ASN A 77 1.56 16.54 -18.61
N VAL A 78 2.17 15.50 -19.16
CA VAL A 78 1.78 14.11 -18.97
C VAL A 78 2.97 13.28 -18.49
N VAL A 79 3.20 13.28 -17.18
CA VAL A 79 4.34 12.63 -16.55
C VAL A 79 3.88 11.47 -15.67
N PRO A 80 4.44 10.26 -15.85
CA PRO A 80 4.14 9.15 -14.96
C PRO A 80 4.75 9.38 -13.58
N ILE A 81 4.00 9.07 -12.53
CA ILE A 81 4.47 9.13 -11.16
C ILE A 81 5.29 7.88 -10.85
N SER A 82 6.47 8.06 -10.27
CA SER A 82 7.30 6.95 -9.79
C SER A 82 6.95 6.58 -8.35
N ASN A 83 6.98 5.29 -8.07
CA ASN A 83 6.85 4.75 -6.73
C ASN A 83 8.18 4.12 -6.29
N TRP A 84 8.63 4.49 -5.09
CA TRP A 84 9.87 4.00 -4.49
C TRP A 84 9.52 3.07 -3.33
N ASN A 85 9.67 1.78 -3.56
CA ASN A 85 9.44 0.79 -2.52
C ASN A 85 10.69 0.66 -1.64
N THR A 86 10.53 0.91 -0.34
CA THR A 86 11.60 0.76 0.64
C THR A 86 11.52 -0.59 1.35
N LEU A 87 12.67 -1.07 1.84
CA LEU A 87 12.76 -2.29 2.61
C LEU A 87 12.09 -2.10 3.98
N GLN A 88 10.88 -2.66 4.10
CA GLN A 88 10.09 -2.63 5.32
C GLN A 88 10.46 -3.80 6.23
N LEU A 89 10.47 -3.59 7.53
CA LEU A 89 11.02 -4.52 8.52
C LEU A 89 10.49 -5.96 8.40
N ARG A 90 9.18 -6.13 8.26
CA ARG A 90 8.55 -7.48 8.21
C ARG A 90 9.01 -8.28 6.98
N SER A 91 9.04 -7.65 5.81
CA SER A 91 9.52 -8.28 4.57
C SER A 91 11.03 -8.46 4.59
N LEU A 92 11.76 -7.48 5.09
CA LEU A 92 13.21 -7.52 5.18
C LEU A 92 13.71 -8.68 6.06
N ILE A 93 13.12 -8.89 7.23
CA ILE A 93 13.45 -10.04 8.09
C ILE A 93 13.23 -11.36 7.32
N LYS A 94 12.14 -11.48 6.56
CA LYS A 94 11.85 -12.69 5.75
C LYS A 94 12.86 -12.87 4.61
N ASP A 95 13.23 -11.79 3.92
CA ASP A 95 14.20 -11.83 2.83
C ASP A 95 15.60 -12.23 3.35
N ILE A 96 16.03 -11.64 4.47
CA ILE A 96 17.32 -11.99 5.11
C ILE A 96 17.29 -13.43 5.63
N ALA A 97 16.21 -13.85 6.27
CA ALA A 97 16.05 -15.20 6.78
C ALA A 97 16.11 -16.24 5.66
N LYS A 98 15.51 -15.95 4.52
CA LYS A 98 15.59 -16.80 3.32
C LYS A 98 17.03 -16.92 2.81
N PHE A 99 17.80 -15.83 2.84
CA PHE A 99 19.22 -15.85 2.43
C PHE A 99 20.08 -16.75 3.35
N TYR A 100 19.72 -16.88 4.62
CA TYR A 100 20.40 -17.72 5.60
C TYR A 100 19.74 -19.08 5.83
N ASP A 101 18.82 -19.51 4.96
CA ASP A 101 18.09 -20.78 5.04
C ASP A 101 17.37 -20.99 6.38
N ILE A 102 16.94 -19.90 7.03
CA ILE A 102 16.15 -19.99 8.27
C ILE A 102 14.73 -20.43 7.91
N PRO A 103 14.14 -21.42 8.62
CA PRO A 103 12.85 -21.97 8.28
C PRO A 103 11.74 -20.90 8.20
N TYR A 104 11.02 -20.82 7.08
CA TYR A 104 9.97 -19.81 6.85
C TYR A 104 8.88 -19.82 7.92
N GLN A 105 8.52 -20.99 8.44
CA GLN A 105 7.51 -21.11 9.49
C GLN A 105 7.91 -20.35 10.75
N GLU A 106 9.17 -20.51 11.20
CA GLU A 106 9.71 -19.79 12.36
C GLU A 106 9.66 -18.27 12.13
N VAL A 107 10.15 -17.81 10.99
CA VAL A 107 10.17 -16.38 10.64
C VAL A 107 8.77 -15.78 10.54
N ASN A 108 7.83 -16.55 10.00
CA ASN A 108 6.45 -16.07 9.86
C ASN A 108 5.75 -15.91 11.21
N ILE A 109 6.02 -16.80 12.16
CA ILE A 109 5.53 -16.67 13.55
C ILE A 109 6.13 -15.42 14.20
N VAL A 110 7.44 -15.24 14.12
CA VAL A 110 8.12 -14.07 14.67
C VAL A 110 7.58 -12.77 14.11
N THR A 111 7.52 -12.64 12.77
CA THR A 111 7.07 -11.41 12.11
C THR A 111 5.61 -11.06 12.32
N LYS A 112 4.76 -12.01 12.70
CA LYS A 112 3.38 -11.76 13.14
C LYS A 112 3.32 -11.35 14.60
N LYS A 113 3.98 -12.11 15.49
CA LYS A 113 3.93 -11.88 16.95
C LYS A 113 4.62 -10.59 17.35
N MET A 114 5.76 -10.22 16.77
CA MET A 114 6.51 -9.03 17.15
C MET A 114 5.66 -7.75 17.10
N VAL A 115 4.84 -7.59 16.08
CA VAL A 115 3.95 -6.43 15.95
C VAL A 115 2.84 -6.48 16.98
N PHE A 116 2.24 -7.66 17.17
CA PHE A 116 1.19 -7.84 18.16
C PHE A 116 1.67 -7.54 19.60
N GLU A 117 2.88 -7.96 19.94
CA GLU A 117 3.49 -7.71 21.25
C GLU A 117 3.80 -6.22 21.48
N ALA A 118 4.25 -5.51 20.43
CA ALA A 118 4.74 -4.14 20.56
C ALA A 118 3.65 -3.07 20.40
N ILE A 119 2.61 -3.32 19.61
CA ILE A 119 1.64 -2.26 19.23
C ILE A 119 0.91 -1.66 20.42
N GLY A 120 0.51 -2.48 21.39
CA GLY A 120 -0.21 -2.00 22.58
C GLY A 120 0.65 -1.12 23.50
N PRO A 121 1.83 -1.62 23.93
CA PRO A 121 2.77 -0.83 24.73
C PRO A 121 3.25 0.44 24.03
N ALA A 122 3.58 0.38 22.73
CA ALA A 122 4.02 1.55 21.96
C ALA A 122 2.93 2.62 21.85
N LYS A 123 1.69 2.24 21.54
CA LYS A 123 0.55 3.17 21.55
C LYS A 123 0.38 3.85 22.91
N LYS A 124 0.50 3.11 23.99
CA LYS A 124 0.37 3.65 25.35
C LYS A 124 1.49 4.65 25.65
N GLU A 125 2.73 4.37 25.25
CA GLU A 125 3.89 5.27 25.41
C GLU A 125 3.67 6.61 24.70
N HIS A 126 3.08 6.57 23.48
CA HIS A 126 2.80 7.78 22.70
C HIS A 126 1.41 8.41 22.95
N GLY A 127 0.63 7.88 23.87
CA GLY A 127 -0.70 8.40 24.18
C GLY A 127 -1.74 8.21 23.06
N ILE A 128 -1.50 7.29 22.11
CA ILE A 128 -2.37 7.05 20.96
C ILE A 128 -3.55 6.17 21.37
N LYS A 129 -4.74 6.74 21.46
CA LYS A 129 -5.95 6.04 21.91
C LYS A 129 -6.63 5.23 20.80
N ALA A 130 -6.60 5.69 19.55
CA ALA A 130 -7.26 5.05 18.39
C ALA A 130 -6.44 5.23 17.10
N GLY A 131 -6.79 4.44 16.06
CA GLY A 131 -6.14 4.49 14.76
C GLY A 131 -5.10 3.39 14.54
N VAL A 132 -4.59 3.32 13.30
CA VAL A 132 -3.51 2.39 12.91
C VAL A 132 -2.19 2.97 13.40
N TYR A 133 -1.35 2.12 13.98
CA TYR A 133 0.01 2.46 14.41
C TYR A 133 0.95 1.35 13.99
N ASP A 134 2.04 1.70 13.34
CA ASP A 134 3.09 0.75 12.96
C ASP A 134 4.34 1.01 13.82
N PRO A 135 4.65 0.10 14.75
CA PRO A 135 5.78 0.29 15.67
C PRO A 135 7.11 0.40 14.94
N THR A 136 7.98 1.29 15.41
CA THR A 136 9.35 1.42 14.93
C THR A 136 10.18 0.17 15.29
N PHE A 137 11.37 0.03 14.66
CA PHE A 137 12.27 -1.09 15.00
C PHE A 137 12.71 -1.04 16.47
N GLU A 138 12.96 0.13 16.97
CA GLU A 138 13.38 0.40 18.34
C GLU A 138 12.29 -0.02 19.34
N GLU A 139 11.04 0.28 19.03
CA GLU A 139 9.89 -0.14 19.83
C GLU A 139 9.65 -1.64 19.77
N LEU A 140 9.82 -2.24 18.58
CA LEU A 140 9.76 -3.69 18.43
C LEU A 140 10.86 -4.38 19.23
N MET A 141 12.08 -3.84 19.21
CA MET A 141 13.18 -4.34 20.07
C MET A 141 12.92 -4.13 21.54
N LYS A 142 12.21 -3.06 21.94
CA LYS A 142 11.87 -2.77 23.33
C LYS A 142 10.76 -3.67 23.87
N TYR A 143 9.75 -3.93 23.08
CA TYR A 143 8.49 -4.55 23.53
C TYR A 143 8.24 -5.98 23.06
N SER A 144 8.96 -6.47 22.04
CA SER A 144 8.77 -7.82 21.54
C SER A 144 9.86 -8.78 22.04
N THR A 145 9.49 -9.62 22.99
CA THR A 145 10.35 -10.72 23.46
C THR A 145 10.60 -11.73 22.34
N THR A 146 9.59 -12.01 21.53
CA THR A 146 9.71 -12.93 20.39
C THR A 146 10.77 -12.45 19.38
N LEU A 147 10.81 -11.14 19.08
CA LEU A 147 11.83 -10.59 18.18
C LEU A 147 13.25 -10.63 18.83
N GLN A 148 13.34 -10.26 20.10
CA GLN A 148 14.61 -10.28 20.84
C GLN A 148 15.23 -11.69 20.86
N GLU A 149 14.43 -12.71 21.17
CA GLU A 149 14.88 -14.12 21.19
C GLU A 149 15.32 -14.59 19.81
N PHE A 150 14.56 -14.24 18.77
CA PHE A 150 14.89 -14.56 17.39
C PHE A 150 16.21 -13.92 16.95
N LEU A 151 16.42 -12.64 17.21
CA LEU A 151 17.66 -11.95 16.85
C LEU A 151 18.85 -12.41 17.70
N LYS A 152 18.63 -12.86 18.93
CA LYS A 152 19.66 -13.51 19.76
C LYS A 152 20.10 -14.84 19.17
N LYS A 153 19.14 -15.61 18.63
CA LYS A 153 19.40 -16.88 17.94
C LYS A 153 20.09 -16.67 16.58
N TYR A 154 19.76 -15.57 15.88
CA TYR A 154 20.24 -15.25 14.54
C TYR A 154 20.84 -13.82 14.48
N PRO A 155 22.01 -13.56 15.09
CA PRO A 155 22.58 -12.21 15.19
C PRO A 155 22.94 -11.59 13.83
N GLN A 156 23.22 -12.42 12.81
CA GLN A 156 23.42 -11.95 11.44
C GLN A 156 22.18 -11.26 10.85
N VAL A 157 20.97 -11.68 11.24
CA VAL A 157 19.72 -11.03 10.81
C VAL A 157 19.63 -9.60 11.34
N GLU A 158 19.95 -9.40 12.63
CA GLU A 158 19.95 -8.07 13.25
C GLU A 158 20.89 -7.11 12.54
N LYS A 159 22.13 -7.55 12.25
CA LYS A 159 23.13 -6.75 11.55
C LYS A 159 22.59 -6.24 10.21
N HIS A 160 22.02 -7.13 9.40
CA HIS A 160 21.51 -6.76 8.08
C HIS A 160 20.24 -5.92 8.15
N VAL A 161 19.35 -6.18 9.11
CA VAL A 161 18.15 -5.35 9.34
C VAL A 161 18.53 -3.91 9.64
N LYS A 162 19.48 -3.69 10.54
CA LYS A 162 19.96 -2.34 10.91
C LYS A 162 20.58 -1.59 9.72
N THR A 163 21.26 -2.30 8.82
CA THR A 163 21.92 -1.70 7.65
C THR A 163 20.96 -1.43 6.50
N LEU A 164 20.01 -2.32 6.24
CA LEU A 164 19.21 -2.30 5.01
C LEU A 164 17.82 -1.67 5.18
N ARG A 165 17.31 -1.58 6.42
CA ARG A 165 15.99 -1.01 6.68
C ARG A 165 15.86 0.41 6.13
N GLY A 166 14.76 0.65 5.42
CA GLY A 166 14.46 1.96 4.84
C GLY A 166 15.20 2.27 3.55
N GLN A 167 16.16 1.44 3.13
CA GLN A 167 16.79 1.60 1.83
C GLN A 167 15.80 1.27 0.70
N VAL A 168 16.00 1.89 -0.45
CA VAL A 168 15.17 1.64 -1.63
C VAL A 168 15.41 0.24 -2.14
N ARG A 169 14.34 -0.55 -2.25
CA ARG A 169 14.34 -1.89 -2.83
C ARG A 169 14.14 -1.87 -4.34
N SER A 170 13.18 -1.08 -4.79
CA SER A 170 12.83 -0.98 -6.20
C SER A 170 12.17 0.35 -6.50
N CYS A 171 12.34 0.79 -7.74
CA CYS A 171 11.57 1.88 -8.33
C CYS A 171 10.60 1.29 -9.34
N SER A 172 9.35 1.71 -9.31
CA SER A 172 8.33 1.31 -10.28
C SER A 172 7.49 2.52 -10.67
N ARG A 173 6.74 2.39 -11.76
CA ARG A 173 5.67 3.35 -12.04
C ARG A 173 4.54 3.12 -11.04
N HIS A 174 3.96 4.20 -10.57
CA HIS A 174 2.71 4.13 -9.82
C HIS A 174 1.59 3.65 -10.75
N ALA A 175 0.69 2.84 -10.21
CA ALA A 175 -0.47 2.36 -10.96
C ALA A 175 -1.37 3.52 -11.37
#